data_fe07cf79bfdcdab52cf2784c51623c0d
#
_entry.id   fe07cf79bfdcdab52cf2784c51623c0d
#
_cell.length_a   1.000
_cell.length_b   1.000
_cell.length_c   1.000
_cell.angle_alpha   90.00
_cell.angle_beta   90.00
_cell.angle_gamma   90.00
#
_symmetry.space_group_name_H-M   'P 1'
#
loop_
_entity.id
_entity.type
_entity.pdbx_description
1 polymer ?
#
loop_
_entity_poly.entity_id
_entity_poly.type
_entity_poly.pdbx_seq_one_letter_code
_entity_poly.pdbx_strand_id
1 'polypeptide(L)'
;WVAQAFDPRAQGGPAFTNSYHINMVKVDQDGIYLSGLNTQALLALSADLTVTEFCNLPKGCHNAQTFGGGVLFNDTGADVVRYVSPSKTGCAVPVPGFDPETLEYRGVDDSRIARQGFGRGLCTVNDHLVAAGSSPSTVAIIDINAGQRLTAVNLTLDIRNAIHGLECWPRRWG
;
A
#
# COMPACT_ATOMS: atom_id res chain seq x y z
N TRP A 1 -21.01 -1.50 5.80
CA TRP A 1 -19.90 -2.32 6.29
C TRP A 1 -20.18 -2.80 7.70
N VAL A 2 -20.09 -4.08 7.95
CA VAL A 2 -20.24 -4.65 9.30
C VAL A 2 -18.85 -5.01 9.80
N ALA A 3 -18.36 -4.27 10.80
CA ALA A 3 -17.16 -4.67 11.52
C ALA A 3 -17.50 -5.90 12.38
N GLN A 4 -16.67 -6.91 12.33
CA GLN A 4 -16.81 -8.05 13.23
C GLN A 4 -16.31 -7.63 14.62
N ALA A 5 -17.23 -7.44 15.55
CA ALA A 5 -16.89 -7.20 16.94
C ALA A 5 -16.63 -8.53 17.65
N PHE A 6 -15.67 -8.57 18.57
CA PHE A 6 -15.42 -9.70 19.45
C PHE A 6 -15.16 -9.21 20.89
N ASP A 7 -15.45 -10.05 21.86
CA ASP A 7 -15.08 -9.77 23.23
C ASP A 7 -13.61 -10.15 23.45
N PRO A 8 -12.70 -9.21 23.74
CA PRO A 8 -11.28 -9.50 23.95
C PRO A 8 -11.01 -10.33 25.22
N ARG A 9 -12.02 -10.51 26.09
CA ARG A 9 -11.94 -11.33 27.32
C ARG A 9 -12.42 -12.76 27.08
N ALA A 10 -13.05 -13.04 25.95
CA ALA A 10 -13.47 -14.40 25.63
C ALA A 10 -12.26 -15.30 25.35
N GLN A 11 -12.37 -16.59 25.70
CA GLN A 11 -11.34 -17.59 25.41
C GLN A 11 -11.30 -18.02 23.94
N GLY A 12 -11.61 -17.19 23.03
CA GLY A 12 -11.54 -17.45 21.61
C GLY A 12 -11.73 -16.14 20.88
N GLY A 13 -10.90 -15.88 19.91
CA GLY A 13 -11.07 -14.76 19.00
C GLY A 13 -12.25 -14.98 18.05
N PRO A 14 -12.57 -14.00 17.22
CA PRO A 14 -13.52 -14.18 16.13
C PRO A 14 -13.07 -15.33 15.21
N ALA A 15 -14.01 -15.96 14.55
CA ALA A 15 -13.70 -16.95 13.52
C ALA A 15 -12.70 -16.35 12.51
N PHE A 16 -11.65 -17.11 12.18
CA PHE A 16 -10.67 -16.67 11.21
C PHE A 16 -11.35 -16.40 9.86
N THR A 17 -11.28 -15.16 9.41
CA THR A 17 -11.72 -14.77 8.07
C THR A 17 -10.68 -13.86 7.44
N ASN A 18 -10.52 -13.96 6.13
CA ASN A 18 -9.69 -13.05 5.34
C ASN A 18 -10.57 -12.19 4.40
N SER A 19 -11.81 -11.93 4.82
CA SER A 19 -12.81 -11.30 3.96
C SER A 19 -12.41 -9.92 3.51
N TYR A 20 -11.74 -9.15 4.35
CA TYR A 20 -11.33 -7.77 4.03
C TYR A 20 -9.84 -7.63 3.76
N HIS A 21 -9.01 -8.43 4.41
CA HIS A 21 -7.55 -8.38 4.32
C HIS A 21 -7.04 -6.94 4.44
N ILE A 22 -7.37 -6.29 5.56
CA ILE A 22 -6.90 -4.92 5.82
C ILE A 22 -5.38 -4.89 5.82
N ASN A 23 -4.81 -4.03 5.04
CA ASN A 23 -3.36 -3.90 4.85
C ASN A 23 -2.84 -2.47 5.08
N MET A 24 -3.74 -1.51 5.32
CA MET A 24 -3.38 -0.14 5.65
C MET A 24 -4.41 0.48 6.59
N VAL A 25 -3.90 1.17 7.59
CA VAL A 25 -4.63 2.11 8.42
C VAL A 25 -3.85 3.43 8.41
N LYS A 26 -4.45 4.48 7.91
CA LYS A 26 -3.90 5.82 7.95
C LYS A 26 -4.70 6.70 8.89
N VAL A 27 -4.00 7.45 9.74
CA VAL A 27 -4.60 8.47 10.60
C VAL A 27 -3.95 9.80 10.26
N ASP A 28 -4.76 10.79 9.93
CA ASP A 28 -4.34 12.16 9.73
C ASP A 28 -5.37 13.14 10.35
N GLN A 29 -5.18 14.43 10.11
CA GLN A 29 -6.09 15.45 10.65
C GLN A 29 -7.51 15.38 10.08
N ASP A 30 -7.69 14.73 8.93
CA ASP A 30 -8.97 14.61 8.22
C ASP A 30 -9.74 13.36 8.65
N GLY A 31 -9.08 12.40 9.36
CA GLY A 31 -9.75 11.22 9.87
C GLY A 31 -8.90 9.96 9.88
N ILE A 32 -9.59 8.83 9.98
CA ILE A 32 -9.02 7.49 9.94
C ILE A 32 -9.48 6.81 8.66
N TYR A 33 -8.53 6.31 7.89
CA TYR A 33 -8.79 5.64 6.63
C TYR A 33 -8.26 4.21 6.66
N LEU A 34 -9.00 3.30 6.05
CA LEU A 34 -8.72 1.87 6.02
C LEU A 34 -8.73 1.36 4.58
N SER A 35 -7.78 0.55 4.20
CA SER A 35 -7.83 -0.18 2.94
C SER A 35 -7.40 -1.64 3.11
N GLY A 36 -7.83 -2.47 2.19
CA GLY A 36 -7.49 -3.88 2.18
C GLY A 36 -7.58 -4.49 0.79
N LEU A 37 -6.96 -5.64 0.63
CA LEU A 37 -6.90 -6.36 -0.64
C LEU A 37 -8.28 -6.61 -1.24
N ASN A 38 -9.26 -6.88 -0.38
CA ASN A 38 -10.62 -7.28 -0.76
C ASN A 38 -11.67 -6.21 -0.49
N THR A 39 -11.29 -5.05 0.04
CA THR A 39 -12.26 -3.96 0.30
C THR A 39 -12.76 -3.32 -0.98
N GLN A 40 -11.93 -3.29 -2.02
CA GLN A 40 -12.18 -2.59 -3.28
C GLN A 40 -12.62 -1.12 -3.07
N ALA A 41 -12.27 -0.58 -1.91
CA ALA A 41 -12.55 0.78 -1.50
C ALA A 41 -11.52 1.28 -0.49
N LEU A 42 -11.26 2.57 -0.50
CA LEU A 42 -10.73 3.27 0.66
C LEU A 42 -11.91 3.61 1.55
N LEU A 43 -11.85 3.19 2.80
CA LEU A 43 -12.91 3.37 3.78
C LEU A 43 -12.54 4.49 4.73
N ALA A 44 -13.48 5.31 5.12
CA ALA A 44 -13.34 6.31 6.18
C ALA A 44 -14.06 5.83 7.44
N LEU A 45 -13.38 5.95 8.58
CA LEU A 45 -13.92 5.64 9.90
C LEU A 45 -14.14 6.95 10.67
N SER A 46 -15.38 7.22 11.03
CA SER A 46 -15.76 8.38 11.84
C SER A 46 -15.59 8.12 13.35
N ALA A 47 -15.69 9.19 14.14
CA ALA A 47 -15.50 9.11 15.60
C ALA A 47 -16.56 8.25 16.31
N ASP A 48 -17.74 8.09 15.74
CA ASP A 48 -18.79 7.19 16.23
C ASP A 48 -18.63 5.74 15.73
N LEU A 49 -17.47 5.43 15.14
CA LEU A 49 -17.12 4.12 14.57
C LEU A 49 -17.96 3.72 13.35
N THR A 50 -18.64 4.67 12.71
CA THR A 50 -19.30 4.41 11.44
C THR A 50 -18.27 4.32 10.31
N VAL A 51 -18.37 3.25 9.52
CA VAL A 51 -17.50 3.02 8.36
C VAL A 51 -18.25 3.39 7.09
N THR A 52 -17.69 4.31 6.32
CA THR A 52 -18.26 4.75 5.02
C THR A 52 -17.23 4.53 3.90
N GLU A 53 -17.70 4.40 2.68
CA GLU A 53 -16.84 4.35 1.51
C GLU A 53 -16.38 5.76 1.14
N PHE A 54 -15.08 6.01 1.15
CA PHE A 54 -14.49 7.27 0.71
C PHE A 54 -14.35 7.31 -0.81
N CYS A 55 -13.83 6.26 -1.41
CA CYS A 55 -13.76 6.07 -2.86
C CYS A 55 -13.57 4.60 -3.23
N ASN A 56 -13.92 4.26 -4.48
CA ASN A 56 -13.66 2.94 -5.06
C ASN A 56 -12.18 2.75 -5.38
N LEU A 57 -11.69 1.52 -5.22
CA LEU A 57 -10.35 1.08 -5.57
C LEU A 57 -10.40 -0.17 -6.46
N PRO A 58 -9.42 -0.39 -7.33
CA PRO A 58 -9.25 -1.67 -8.01
C PRO A 58 -9.07 -2.83 -7.03
N LYS A 59 -9.44 -4.02 -7.46
CA LYS A 59 -9.17 -5.23 -6.67
C LYS A 59 -7.67 -5.45 -6.54
N GLY A 60 -7.24 -5.86 -5.37
CA GLY A 60 -5.83 -6.20 -5.13
C GLY A 60 -4.95 -5.01 -4.73
N CYS A 61 -5.54 -3.84 -4.44
CA CYS A 61 -4.77 -2.69 -3.98
C CYS A 61 -4.12 -2.93 -2.63
N HIS A 62 -2.93 -2.35 -2.45
CA HIS A 62 -2.25 -2.30 -1.16
C HIS A 62 -1.97 -0.86 -0.74
N ASN A 63 -2.05 -0.62 0.58
CA ASN A 63 -1.64 0.63 1.22
C ASN A 63 -2.31 1.88 0.64
N ALA A 64 -3.59 1.79 0.26
CA ALA A 64 -4.32 2.95 -0.22
C ALA A 64 -4.54 3.97 0.90
N GLN A 65 -4.30 5.24 0.59
CA GLN A 65 -4.35 6.33 1.54
C GLN A 65 -4.69 7.66 0.86
N THR A 66 -5.18 8.61 1.63
CA THR A 66 -5.35 9.99 1.21
C THR A 66 -3.99 10.65 0.94
N PHE A 67 -3.89 11.48 -0.10
CA PHE A 67 -2.69 12.23 -0.45
C PHE A 67 -3.06 13.42 -1.34
N GLY A 68 -2.64 14.64 -0.98
CA GLY A 68 -2.80 15.82 -1.84
C GLY A 68 -4.24 16.08 -2.33
N GLY A 69 -5.25 15.78 -1.51
CA GLY A 69 -6.67 15.84 -1.88
C GLY A 69 -7.17 14.71 -2.76
N GLY A 70 -6.31 13.77 -3.14
CA GLY A 70 -6.63 12.56 -3.91
C GLY A 70 -6.34 11.28 -3.14
N VAL A 71 -6.13 10.20 -3.88
CA VAL A 71 -5.83 8.87 -3.34
C VAL A 71 -4.57 8.30 -3.97
N LEU A 72 -3.67 7.83 -3.12
CA LEU A 72 -2.42 7.18 -3.48
C LEU A 72 -2.50 5.70 -3.09
N PHE A 73 -2.07 4.79 -3.96
CA PHE A 73 -2.10 3.34 -3.68
C PHE A 73 -1.13 2.54 -4.56
N ASN A 74 -0.77 1.36 -4.07
CA ASN A 74 -0.13 0.34 -4.90
C ASN A 74 -1.21 -0.42 -5.68
N ASP A 75 -1.24 -0.26 -6.99
CA ASP A 75 -2.07 -1.06 -7.90
C ASP A 75 -1.27 -2.31 -8.29
N THR A 76 -1.41 -3.36 -7.46
CA THR A 76 -0.60 -4.57 -7.63
C THR A 76 -1.01 -5.43 -8.82
N GLY A 77 -2.20 -5.18 -9.37
CA GLY A 77 -2.64 -5.82 -10.62
C GLY A 77 -1.96 -5.24 -11.86
N ALA A 78 -1.54 -3.97 -11.78
CA ALA A 78 -0.87 -3.25 -12.85
C ALA A 78 0.63 -3.02 -12.61
N ASP A 79 1.17 -3.44 -11.46
CA ASP A 79 2.56 -3.22 -11.03
C ASP A 79 2.99 -1.75 -11.04
N VAL A 80 2.11 -0.88 -10.55
CA VAL A 80 2.35 0.56 -10.47
C VAL A 80 2.01 1.13 -9.10
N VAL A 81 2.68 2.20 -8.73
CA VAL A 81 2.20 3.15 -7.73
C VAL A 81 1.32 4.16 -8.45
N ARG A 82 0.09 4.29 -7.98
CA ARG A 82 -0.92 5.14 -8.62
C ARG A 82 -1.38 6.27 -7.70
N TYR A 83 -1.47 7.45 -8.26
CA TYR A 83 -2.17 8.59 -7.66
C TYR A 83 -3.34 9.00 -8.54
N VAL A 84 -4.49 9.26 -7.93
CA VAL A 84 -5.69 9.75 -8.61
C VAL A 84 -6.24 10.94 -7.83
N SER A 85 -6.34 12.09 -8.49
CA SER A 85 -6.96 13.29 -7.94
C SER A 85 -8.50 13.25 -8.06
N PRO A 86 -9.24 14.13 -7.36
CA PRO A 86 -10.69 14.23 -7.51
C PRO A 86 -11.15 14.50 -8.94
N SER A 87 -10.36 15.22 -9.74
CA SER A 87 -10.61 15.46 -11.17
C SER A 87 -10.29 14.25 -12.07
N LYS A 88 -9.92 13.10 -11.46
CA LYS A 88 -9.49 11.87 -12.15
C LYS A 88 -8.23 12.02 -12.98
N THR A 89 -7.50 13.11 -12.80
CA THR A 89 -6.12 13.25 -13.27
C THR A 89 -5.16 12.62 -12.27
N GLY A 90 -4.00 12.17 -12.71
CA GLY A 90 -3.03 11.56 -11.80
C GLY A 90 -1.88 10.94 -12.55
N CYS A 91 -1.13 10.11 -11.88
CA CYS A 91 -0.01 9.38 -12.46
C CYS A 91 -0.04 7.90 -12.09
N ALA A 92 0.69 7.11 -12.88
CA ALA A 92 0.94 5.70 -12.63
C ALA A 92 2.43 5.46 -12.89
N VAL A 93 3.18 5.19 -11.83
CA VAL A 93 4.63 5.02 -11.89
C VAL A 93 4.97 3.55 -11.73
N PRO A 94 5.66 2.92 -12.71
CA PRO A 94 6.00 1.50 -12.64
C PRO A 94 6.86 1.17 -11.42
N VAL A 95 6.52 0.07 -10.75
CA VAL A 95 7.35 -0.53 -9.70
C VAL A 95 8.68 -0.97 -10.30
N PRO A 96 9.81 -0.85 -9.58
CA PRO A 96 11.10 -1.34 -10.06
C PRO A 96 11.06 -2.81 -10.45
N GLY A 97 11.55 -3.12 -11.65
CA GLY A 97 11.76 -4.47 -12.13
C GLY A 97 13.25 -4.78 -12.27
N PHE A 98 13.60 -6.08 -12.23
CA PHE A 98 14.95 -6.60 -12.33
C PHE A 98 15.02 -7.66 -13.41
N ASP A 99 16.20 -7.88 -13.97
CA ASP A 99 16.42 -9.00 -14.87
C ASP A 99 16.08 -10.32 -14.17
N PRO A 100 15.16 -11.13 -14.70
CA PRO A 100 14.76 -12.40 -14.11
C PRO A 100 15.94 -13.32 -13.78
N GLU A 101 17.03 -13.25 -14.56
CA GLU A 101 18.23 -14.09 -14.34
C GLU A 101 19.02 -13.68 -13.09
N THR A 102 18.84 -12.44 -12.62
CA THR A 102 19.49 -11.95 -11.39
C THR A 102 18.69 -12.26 -10.13
N LEU A 103 17.43 -12.68 -10.27
CA LEU A 103 16.54 -12.93 -9.13
C LEU A 103 16.89 -14.25 -8.44
N GLU A 104 16.88 -14.21 -7.10
CA GLU A 104 16.99 -15.39 -6.27
C GLU A 104 15.62 -16.04 -6.06
N TYR A 105 15.58 -17.37 -5.89
CA TYR A 105 14.37 -18.17 -5.65
C TYR A 105 13.28 -18.03 -6.74
N ARG A 106 13.67 -17.75 -7.95
CA ARG A 106 12.76 -17.59 -9.11
C ARG A 106 11.93 -18.83 -9.46
N GLY A 107 12.29 -19.99 -8.94
CA GLY A 107 11.52 -21.23 -9.10
C GLY A 107 10.35 -21.39 -8.10
N VAL A 108 10.18 -20.46 -7.18
CA VAL A 108 9.01 -20.39 -6.32
C VAL A 108 7.92 -19.67 -7.10
N ASP A 109 7.07 -20.45 -7.78
CA ASP A 109 5.87 -19.90 -8.41
C ASP A 109 4.83 -19.61 -7.35
N ASP A 110 4.98 -18.49 -6.70
CA ASP A 110 3.95 -17.93 -5.86
C ASP A 110 3.60 -16.52 -6.34
N SER A 111 3.06 -16.47 -7.55
CA SER A 111 2.61 -15.24 -8.21
C SER A 111 1.59 -14.46 -7.38
N ARG A 112 1.03 -15.07 -6.32
CA ARG A 112 0.10 -14.44 -5.39
C ARG A 112 0.80 -13.81 -4.18
N ILE A 113 1.94 -14.36 -3.75
CA ILE A 113 2.62 -13.99 -2.51
C ILE A 113 4.04 -13.51 -2.76
N ALA A 114 4.77 -14.17 -3.68
CA ALA A 114 6.17 -13.89 -3.96
C ALA A 114 6.42 -13.78 -5.47
N ARG A 115 6.48 -12.56 -5.96
CA ARG A 115 6.91 -12.23 -7.33
C ARG A 115 7.58 -10.86 -7.33
N GLN A 116 8.40 -10.57 -8.30
CA GLN A 116 8.88 -9.20 -8.48
C GLN A 116 7.74 -8.26 -8.88
N GLY A 117 7.93 -6.97 -8.69
CA GLY A 117 6.95 -5.94 -9.04
C GLY A 117 5.79 -5.81 -8.07
N PHE A 118 5.79 -6.57 -6.97
CA PHE A 118 4.73 -6.52 -5.98
C PHE A 118 4.90 -5.27 -5.09
N GLY A 119 4.18 -4.19 -5.40
CA GLY A 119 4.13 -2.99 -4.57
C GLY A 119 3.33 -3.25 -3.29
N ARG A 120 3.92 -2.98 -2.09
CA ARG A 120 3.27 -3.21 -0.80
C ARG A 120 3.46 -2.09 0.20
N GLY A 121 4.70 -1.64 0.46
CA GLY A 121 4.94 -0.50 1.35
C GLY A 121 4.61 0.83 0.65
N LEU A 122 4.10 1.82 1.40
CA LEU A 122 3.85 3.15 0.86
C LEU A 122 3.77 4.17 2.00
N CYS A 123 4.55 5.24 1.94
CA CYS A 123 4.45 6.35 2.85
C CYS A 123 4.68 7.70 2.16
N THR A 124 4.08 8.73 2.73
CA THR A 124 4.26 10.12 2.32
C THR A 124 5.56 10.68 2.89
N VAL A 125 6.42 11.26 2.05
CA VAL A 125 7.65 11.95 2.47
C VAL A 125 7.38 13.45 2.66
N ASN A 126 6.66 14.05 1.70
CA ASN A 126 6.19 15.43 1.75
C ASN A 126 4.97 15.60 0.82
N ASP A 127 4.63 16.82 0.43
CA ASP A 127 3.46 17.18 -0.38
C ASP A 127 3.49 16.65 -1.84
N HIS A 128 4.64 16.19 -2.34
CA HIS A 128 4.80 15.65 -3.69
C HIS A 128 5.67 14.40 -3.78
N LEU A 129 6.46 14.08 -2.75
CA LEU A 129 7.31 12.91 -2.71
C LEU A 129 6.72 11.79 -1.86
N VAL A 130 6.79 10.58 -2.38
CA VAL A 130 6.38 9.36 -1.67
C VAL A 130 7.49 8.32 -1.73
N ALA A 131 7.58 7.49 -0.69
CA ALA A 131 8.40 6.30 -0.71
C ALA A 131 7.51 5.07 -0.91
N ALA A 132 7.90 4.22 -1.86
CA ALA A 132 7.17 3.00 -2.22
C ALA A 132 8.05 1.78 -2.08
N GLY A 133 7.54 0.77 -1.39
CA GLY A 133 8.18 -0.51 -1.16
C GLY A 133 7.65 -1.60 -2.08
N SER A 134 8.53 -2.48 -2.51
CA SER A 134 8.15 -3.60 -3.38
C SER A 134 8.98 -4.86 -3.12
N SER A 135 8.66 -5.94 -3.83
CA SER A 135 9.49 -7.15 -3.90
C SER A 135 10.20 -7.24 -5.27
N PRO A 136 11.43 -7.80 -5.31
CA PRO A 136 12.31 -8.06 -4.15
C PRO A 136 12.59 -6.77 -3.37
N SER A 137 12.90 -6.87 -2.09
CA SER A 137 12.96 -5.74 -1.12
C SER A 137 13.60 -4.47 -1.70
N THR A 138 12.78 -3.63 -2.28
CA THR A 138 13.18 -2.38 -2.95
C THR A 138 12.39 -1.21 -2.39
N VAL A 139 13.07 -0.11 -2.13
CA VAL A 139 12.46 1.18 -1.77
C VAL A 139 12.71 2.16 -2.90
N ALA A 140 11.64 2.72 -3.46
CA ALA A 140 11.70 3.75 -4.51
C ALA A 140 11.19 5.09 -3.97
N ILE A 141 11.81 6.19 -4.39
CA ILE A 141 11.30 7.54 -4.18
C ILE A 141 10.66 8.02 -5.48
N ILE A 142 9.43 8.45 -5.37
CA ILE A 142 8.59 8.86 -6.50
C ILE A 142 8.15 10.31 -6.32
N ASP A 143 8.30 11.10 -7.36
CA ASP A 143 7.70 12.43 -7.46
C ASP A 143 6.33 12.30 -8.14
N ILE A 144 5.28 12.54 -7.37
CA ILE A 144 3.89 12.42 -7.83
C ILE A 144 3.53 13.53 -8.80
N ASN A 145 4.06 14.74 -8.62
CA ASN A 145 3.81 15.87 -9.51
C ASN A 145 4.44 15.66 -10.90
N ALA A 146 5.66 15.12 -10.91
CA ALA A 146 6.37 14.78 -12.16
C ALA A 146 5.90 13.42 -12.74
N GLY A 147 5.19 12.60 -11.96
CA GLY A 147 4.76 11.27 -12.37
C GLY A 147 5.92 10.32 -12.65
N GLN A 148 7.02 10.44 -11.91
CA GLN A 148 8.24 9.66 -12.18
C GLN A 148 8.95 9.19 -10.92
N ARG A 149 9.67 8.08 -11.05
CA ARG A 149 10.59 7.58 -10.04
C ARG A 149 11.92 8.34 -10.12
N LEU A 150 12.33 8.92 -8.99
CA LEU A 150 13.59 9.65 -8.88
C LEU A 150 14.77 8.73 -8.62
N THR A 151 14.59 7.76 -7.73
CA THR A 151 15.61 6.79 -7.34
C THR A 151 14.99 5.53 -6.77
N ALA A 152 15.78 4.46 -6.69
CA ALA A 152 15.42 3.25 -5.95
C ALA A 152 16.67 2.60 -5.36
N VAL A 153 16.47 1.96 -4.19
CA VAL A 153 17.49 1.15 -3.52
C VAL A 153 16.94 -0.25 -3.35
N ASN A 154 17.66 -1.24 -3.86
CA ASN A 154 17.36 -2.65 -3.64
C ASN A 154 18.20 -3.18 -2.49
N LEU A 155 17.58 -3.91 -1.58
CA LEU A 155 18.23 -4.50 -0.41
C LEU A 155 18.57 -5.98 -0.61
N THR A 156 17.82 -6.69 -1.47
CA THR A 156 18.03 -8.10 -1.80
C THR A 156 17.33 -8.43 -3.10
N LEU A 157 17.82 -9.40 -3.84
CA LEU A 157 17.19 -9.93 -5.05
C LEU A 157 16.33 -11.18 -4.79
N ASP A 158 16.15 -11.55 -3.53
CA ASP A 158 15.24 -12.63 -3.11
C ASP A 158 13.78 -12.20 -3.26
N ILE A 159 13.06 -12.80 -4.22
CA ILE A 159 11.66 -12.45 -4.53
C ILE A 159 10.69 -12.71 -3.38
N ARG A 160 11.07 -13.54 -2.40
CA ARG A 160 10.24 -13.82 -1.21
C ARG A 160 10.22 -12.66 -0.23
N ASN A 161 11.19 -11.75 -0.32
CA ASN A 161 11.30 -10.58 0.53
C ASN A 161 10.61 -9.38 -0.11
N ALA A 162 9.76 -8.71 0.66
CA ALA A 162 9.06 -7.50 0.23
C ALA A 162 9.09 -6.45 1.34
N ILE A 163 9.09 -5.19 0.95
CA ILE A 163 8.89 -4.08 1.87
C ILE A 163 7.38 -3.90 2.07
N HIS A 164 6.85 -4.39 3.18
CA HIS A 164 5.42 -4.35 3.50
C HIS A 164 4.95 -3.03 4.11
N GLY A 165 5.81 -2.36 4.86
CA GLY A 165 5.52 -1.08 5.49
C GLY A 165 6.70 -0.13 5.37
N LEU A 166 6.40 1.13 5.25
CA LEU A 166 7.34 2.25 5.25
C LEU A 166 6.78 3.36 6.10
N GLU A 167 7.67 4.07 6.78
CA GLU A 167 7.32 5.27 7.55
C GLU A 167 8.47 6.26 7.49
N CYS A 168 8.15 7.54 7.30
CA CYS A 168 9.11 8.62 7.43
C CYS A 168 9.24 9.03 8.89
N TRP A 169 10.40 8.80 9.48
CA TRP A 169 10.64 9.20 10.85
C TRP A 169 10.79 10.71 10.95
N PRO A 170 9.93 11.42 11.71
CA PRO A 170 9.90 12.88 11.70
C PRO A 170 11.03 13.53 12.51
N ARG A 171 11.84 12.75 13.22
CA ARG A 171 12.92 13.31 14.03
C ARG A 171 14.15 13.61 13.19
N ARG A 172 14.60 14.85 13.26
CA ARG A 172 15.96 15.17 12.85
C ARG A 172 16.91 14.47 13.83
N TRP A 173 17.77 13.63 13.32
CA TRP A 173 18.93 13.15 14.08
C TRP A 173 19.82 14.37 14.29
N GLY A 174 19.84 14.91 15.52
CA GLY A 174 20.71 16.01 15.91
C GLY A 174 22.17 15.58 16.09
#